data_70b4a3dd3e7abaafecae36ec9eaaba8c
#
_entry.id   70b4a3dd3e7abaafecae36ec9eaaba8c
#
_cell.length_a   1.000
_cell.length_b   1.000
_cell.length_c   1.000
_cell.angle_alpha   90.00
_cell.angle_beta   90.00
_cell.angle_gamma   90.00
#
_symmetry.space_group_name_H-M   'P 1'
#
loop_
_entity.id
_entity.type
_entity.pdbx_description
1 polymer ?
#
loop_
_entity_poly.entity_id
_entity_poly.type
_entity_poly.pdbx_seq_one_letter_code
_entity_poly.pdbx_strand_id
1 'polypeptide(L)'
;MKIAIIGTVGVPASYGGFETLVENLIEDDTVCFTVYCSGQHYSERKPVYKNANLIYLPLSANGVQSIIYDIWSILLALFSGHKHLLILGTSGAVVLPLVRLFCRHVNIVINIDGLEWKRQKWRGFAKQFLKFSERLAVKFSSVVVADNEAIAKHVQSNYNAVCKTIAYGGDHACVDHKEKLMVDIPFKVEGYAFALCRIEPENNVHLILEAFASASMNLIFVGNWQASDYGCELIDRYSSIANMKLLDPIYNLDVLAMYRRNCRVYIHGHSAGGTNPSLVEMMHFEKPIIAFDCVYNRATMEDKGQYFSSSSSLSKSIKTPECFEEGKELGDIARRRYTWSVVRAQYHKLFDFK
;
A
#
# COMPACT_ATOMS: atom_id res chain seq x y z
N MET A 1 6.74 25.88 5.02
CA MET A 1 7.41 25.14 3.90
C MET A 1 6.38 24.79 2.85
N LYS A 2 6.72 24.81 1.53
CA LYS A 2 5.79 24.45 0.43
C LYS A 2 6.28 23.17 -0.24
N ILE A 3 5.47 22.13 -0.23
CA ILE A 3 5.78 20.82 -0.83
C ILE A 3 4.78 20.50 -1.93
N ALA A 4 5.25 20.15 -3.12
CA ALA A 4 4.43 19.61 -4.19
C ALA A 4 4.44 18.07 -4.13
N ILE A 5 3.27 17.44 -4.15
CA ILE A 5 3.09 15.97 -4.16
C ILE A 5 2.62 15.57 -5.55
N ILE A 6 3.35 14.62 -6.16
CA ILE A 6 3.20 14.19 -7.55
C ILE A 6 3.22 12.66 -7.61
N GLY A 7 2.55 12.05 -8.59
CA GLY A 7 2.59 10.60 -8.80
C GLY A 7 1.51 9.84 -8.04
N THR A 8 0.43 10.49 -7.69
CA THR A 8 -0.77 9.90 -7.10
C THR A 8 -1.99 10.20 -7.97
N VAL A 9 -3.04 9.40 -7.85
CA VAL A 9 -4.34 9.74 -8.47
C VAL A 9 -4.90 11.00 -7.88
N GLY A 10 -4.66 11.26 -6.60
CA GLY A 10 -5.05 12.46 -5.86
C GLY A 10 -5.76 12.18 -4.55
N VAL A 11 -6.38 13.22 -3.99
CA VAL A 11 -7.17 13.18 -2.76
C VAL A 11 -8.54 13.85 -2.99
N PRO A 12 -9.61 13.45 -2.25
CA PRO A 12 -9.68 12.42 -1.21
C PRO A 12 -9.29 11.02 -1.70
N ALA A 13 -8.64 10.23 -0.84
CA ALA A 13 -8.25 8.89 -1.18
C ALA A 13 -9.48 8.00 -1.40
N SER A 14 -9.57 7.40 -2.57
CA SER A 14 -10.62 6.43 -2.89
C SER A 14 -10.08 5.00 -2.89
N TYR A 15 -8.83 4.82 -3.31
CA TYR A 15 -8.19 3.53 -3.41
C TYR A 15 -6.70 3.65 -3.73
N GLY A 16 -5.83 2.98 -2.94
CA GLY A 16 -4.39 2.90 -3.21
C GLY A 16 -3.54 3.32 -2.02
N GLY A 17 -2.33 2.77 -1.93
CA GLY A 17 -1.39 3.05 -0.85
C GLY A 17 -0.89 4.50 -0.89
N PHE A 18 -0.58 5.02 -2.07
CA PHE A 18 -0.11 6.40 -2.22
C PHE A 18 -1.20 7.43 -1.92
N GLU A 19 -2.44 7.19 -2.33
CA GLU A 19 -3.57 8.05 -2.02
C GLU A 19 -3.79 8.13 -0.50
N THR A 20 -3.75 6.98 0.18
CA THR A 20 -3.85 6.90 1.66
C THR A 20 -2.66 7.59 2.34
N LEU A 21 -1.45 7.43 1.79
CA LEU A 21 -0.27 8.15 2.29
C LEU A 21 -0.46 9.66 2.19
N VAL A 22 -0.84 10.16 1.02
CA VAL A 22 -1.05 11.60 0.80
C VAL A 22 -2.17 12.14 1.67
N GLU A 23 -3.29 11.41 1.76
CA GLU A 23 -4.44 11.76 2.61
C GLU A 23 -4.04 12.04 4.06
N ASN A 24 -3.12 11.22 4.59
CA ASN A 24 -2.63 11.35 5.96
C ASN A 24 -1.46 12.35 6.10
N LEU A 25 -0.62 12.52 5.07
CA LEU A 25 0.44 13.54 5.11
C LEU A 25 -0.13 14.96 5.14
N ILE A 26 -1.17 15.23 4.36
CA ILE A 26 -1.77 16.56 4.25
C ILE A 26 -2.65 16.95 5.45
N GLU A 27 -2.76 16.11 6.47
CA GLU A 27 -3.38 16.49 7.75
C GLU A 27 -2.54 17.48 8.56
N ASP A 28 -1.25 17.57 8.24
CA ASP A 28 -0.34 18.49 8.91
C ASP A 28 -0.58 19.92 8.43
N ASP A 29 -0.93 20.80 9.36
CA ASP A 29 -1.19 22.22 9.13
C ASP A 29 0.06 23.10 9.14
N THR A 30 1.21 22.55 9.54
CA THR A 30 2.49 23.27 9.58
C THR A 30 3.15 23.37 8.20
N VAL A 31 2.66 22.59 7.20
CA VAL A 31 3.20 22.51 5.85
C VAL A 31 2.12 22.88 4.81
N CYS A 32 2.47 23.74 3.86
CA CYS A 32 1.61 24.05 2.72
C CYS A 32 1.82 23.00 1.62
N PHE A 33 0.88 22.10 1.45
CA PHE A 33 0.91 21.10 0.39
C PHE A 33 0.22 21.59 -0.88
N THR A 34 0.75 21.15 -2.02
CA THR A 34 0.08 21.20 -3.32
C THR A 34 0.05 19.80 -3.90
N VAL A 35 -1.13 19.22 -4.09
CA VAL A 35 -1.29 17.86 -4.62
C VAL A 35 -1.75 17.94 -6.08
N TYR A 36 -1.02 17.29 -6.96
CA TYR A 36 -1.41 17.10 -8.35
C TYR A 36 -2.34 15.90 -8.46
N CYS A 37 -3.54 16.13 -9.01
CA CYS A 37 -4.62 15.15 -9.07
C CYS A 37 -5.00 14.83 -10.52
N SER A 38 -5.40 13.57 -10.77
CA SER A 38 -5.95 13.14 -12.06
C SER A 38 -7.37 13.68 -12.25
N GLY A 39 -7.54 14.63 -13.16
CA GLY A 39 -8.86 15.19 -13.48
C GLY A 39 -9.81 14.22 -14.17
N GLN A 40 -9.33 13.04 -14.60
CA GLN A 40 -10.18 11.99 -15.14
C GLN A 40 -10.82 11.12 -14.05
N HIS A 41 -10.21 11.11 -12.85
CA HIS A 41 -10.69 10.29 -11.75
C HIS A 41 -11.73 11.00 -10.87
N TYR A 42 -11.64 12.33 -10.75
CA TYR A 42 -12.53 13.13 -9.90
C TYR A 42 -13.56 13.88 -10.72
N SER A 43 -14.84 13.59 -10.50
CA SER A 43 -15.97 14.34 -11.08
C SER A 43 -16.13 15.71 -10.41
N GLU A 44 -15.98 15.77 -9.09
CA GLU A 44 -15.96 17.00 -8.31
C GLU A 44 -14.51 17.46 -8.10
N ARG A 45 -14.21 18.70 -8.50
CA ARG A 45 -12.85 19.27 -8.42
C ARG A 45 -12.81 20.37 -7.37
N LYS A 46 -12.47 19.99 -6.14
CA LYS A 46 -12.29 20.94 -5.04
C LYS A 46 -10.92 21.61 -5.18
N PRO A 47 -10.83 22.97 -5.06
CA PRO A 47 -9.55 23.65 -5.13
C PRO A 47 -8.67 23.40 -3.90
N VAL A 48 -9.29 23.06 -2.77
CA VAL A 48 -8.62 22.78 -1.49
C VAL A 48 -9.25 21.55 -0.84
N TYR A 49 -8.42 20.71 -0.25
CA TYR A 49 -8.86 19.58 0.56
C TYR A 49 -7.93 19.39 1.76
N LYS A 50 -8.47 19.34 2.99
CA LYS A 50 -7.70 19.42 4.22
C LYS A 50 -6.71 20.62 4.16
N ASN A 51 -5.42 20.39 4.37
CA ASN A 51 -4.39 21.43 4.33
C ASN A 51 -3.63 21.49 2.99
N ALA A 52 -4.23 21.03 1.90
CA ALA A 52 -3.60 20.98 0.59
C ALA A 52 -4.38 21.74 -0.49
N ASN A 53 -3.67 22.47 -1.35
CA ASN A 53 -4.17 22.96 -2.62
C ASN A 53 -4.18 21.83 -3.65
N LEU A 54 -5.25 21.69 -4.44
CA LEU A 54 -5.40 20.64 -5.43
C LEU A 54 -5.30 21.22 -6.85
N ILE A 55 -4.46 20.61 -7.69
CA ILE A 55 -4.31 20.97 -9.11
C ILE A 55 -4.67 19.75 -9.95
N TYR A 56 -5.69 19.87 -10.80
CA TYR A 56 -6.19 18.78 -11.61
C TYR A 56 -5.64 18.84 -13.04
N LEU A 57 -4.99 17.76 -13.47
CA LEU A 57 -4.53 17.59 -14.84
C LEU A 57 -5.50 16.72 -15.64
N PRO A 58 -5.74 17.00 -16.92
CA PRO A 58 -6.69 16.25 -17.77
C PRO A 58 -6.13 14.90 -18.23
N LEU A 59 -5.35 14.23 -17.41
CA LEU A 59 -4.65 12.97 -17.70
C LEU A 59 -4.94 11.95 -16.61
N SER A 60 -4.82 10.67 -16.96
CA SER A 60 -4.86 9.57 -15.99
C SER A 60 -3.51 9.42 -15.30
N ALA A 61 -3.52 9.28 -13.99
CA ALA A 61 -2.34 8.94 -13.19
C ALA A 61 -1.98 7.44 -13.26
N ASN A 62 -2.74 6.64 -14.02
CA ASN A 62 -2.55 5.20 -14.16
C ASN A 62 -2.17 4.81 -15.60
N GLY A 63 -1.48 3.67 -15.75
CA GLY A 63 -1.10 3.11 -17.04
C GLY A 63 -0.05 3.96 -17.76
N VAL A 64 -0.06 3.94 -19.09
CA VAL A 64 0.95 4.66 -19.91
C VAL A 64 0.84 6.19 -19.78
N GLN A 65 -0.37 6.69 -19.53
CA GLN A 65 -0.60 8.13 -19.35
C GLN A 65 0.09 8.68 -18.09
N SER A 66 0.35 7.84 -17.10
CA SER A 66 1.03 8.26 -15.87
C SER A 66 2.39 8.91 -16.13
N ILE A 67 3.10 8.49 -17.16
CA ILE A 67 4.40 9.05 -17.51
C ILE A 67 4.26 10.53 -17.87
N ILE A 68 3.33 10.86 -18.77
CA ILE A 68 3.09 12.25 -19.22
C ILE A 68 2.47 13.07 -18.07
N TYR A 69 1.58 12.46 -17.31
CA TYR A 69 0.96 13.06 -16.14
C TYR A 69 2.02 13.50 -15.10
N ASP A 70 2.94 12.62 -14.74
CA ASP A 70 3.99 12.89 -13.76
C ASP A 70 4.98 13.94 -14.28
N ILE A 71 5.42 13.83 -15.55
CA ILE A 71 6.31 14.82 -16.17
C ILE A 71 5.65 16.20 -16.16
N TRP A 72 4.40 16.30 -16.56
CA TRP A 72 3.67 17.57 -16.58
C TRP A 72 3.49 18.13 -15.18
N SER A 73 3.15 17.30 -14.20
CA SER A 73 3.05 17.69 -12.79
C SER A 73 4.36 18.23 -12.24
N ILE A 74 5.50 17.57 -12.54
CA ILE A 74 6.83 18.02 -12.13
C ILE A 74 7.14 19.40 -12.72
N LEU A 75 6.92 19.58 -14.02
CA LEU A 75 7.20 20.85 -14.68
C LEU A 75 6.32 21.99 -14.13
N LEU A 76 5.03 21.75 -13.95
CA LEU A 76 4.13 22.76 -13.36
C LEU A 76 4.52 23.10 -11.92
N ALA A 77 4.94 22.13 -11.12
CA ALA A 77 5.42 22.39 -9.77
C ALA A 77 6.65 23.30 -9.76
N LEU A 78 7.59 23.06 -10.67
CA LEU A 78 8.79 23.88 -10.83
C LEU A 78 8.45 25.31 -11.31
N PHE A 79 7.59 25.44 -12.32
CA PHE A 79 7.14 26.76 -12.83
C PHE A 79 6.33 27.53 -11.77
N SER A 80 5.63 26.84 -10.87
CA SER A 80 4.95 27.44 -9.72
C SER A 80 5.88 27.78 -8.55
N GLY A 81 7.20 27.59 -8.72
CA GLY A 81 8.22 27.99 -7.74
C GLY A 81 8.38 27.02 -6.55
N HIS A 82 7.90 25.79 -6.63
CA HIS A 82 8.12 24.79 -5.58
C HIS A 82 9.59 24.37 -5.55
N LYS A 83 10.15 24.41 -4.33
CA LYS A 83 11.55 23.98 -4.08
C LYS A 83 11.65 22.58 -3.45
N HIS A 84 10.51 22.01 -3.04
CA HIS A 84 10.42 20.68 -2.46
C HIS A 84 9.39 19.87 -3.23
N LEU A 85 9.82 18.75 -3.81
CA LEU A 85 8.97 17.81 -4.53
C LEU A 85 8.97 16.47 -3.81
N LEU A 86 7.78 15.95 -3.50
CA LEU A 86 7.56 14.55 -3.13
C LEU A 86 6.98 13.84 -4.33
N ILE A 87 7.75 12.95 -4.93
CA ILE A 87 7.36 12.17 -6.10
C ILE A 87 7.07 10.75 -5.65
N LEU A 88 5.86 10.27 -5.91
CA LEU A 88 5.39 8.94 -5.55
C LEU A 88 5.37 8.06 -6.81
N GLY A 89 6.24 7.05 -6.83
CA GLY A 89 6.48 6.23 -8.02
C GLY A 89 7.59 6.76 -8.90
N THR A 90 7.90 6.00 -9.95
CA THR A 90 9.07 6.26 -10.81
C THR A 90 8.72 6.62 -12.24
N SER A 91 7.43 6.64 -12.63
CA SER A 91 7.00 6.82 -14.03
C SER A 91 7.51 8.11 -14.69
N GLY A 92 7.46 9.22 -13.95
CA GLY A 92 7.93 10.53 -14.44
C GLY A 92 9.43 10.79 -14.29
N ALA A 93 10.20 9.86 -13.71
CA ALA A 93 11.61 10.10 -13.37
C ALA A 93 12.52 10.33 -14.59
N VAL A 94 12.05 10.03 -15.79
CA VAL A 94 12.78 10.29 -17.03
C VAL A 94 13.08 11.78 -17.28
N VAL A 95 12.33 12.70 -16.66
CA VAL A 95 12.58 14.15 -16.75
C VAL A 95 13.61 14.65 -15.73
N LEU A 96 13.90 13.88 -14.68
CA LEU A 96 14.77 14.32 -13.58
C LEU A 96 16.20 14.72 -13.99
N PRO A 97 16.86 14.09 -15.01
CA PRO A 97 18.15 14.58 -15.49
C PRO A 97 18.09 16.03 -15.96
N LEU A 98 17.03 16.43 -16.67
CA LEU A 98 16.82 17.81 -17.11
C LEU A 98 16.53 18.73 -15.92
N VAL A 99 15.71 18.28 -14.98
CA VAL A 99 15.43 19.04 -13.73
C VAL A 99 16.73 19.31 -12.98
N ARG A 100 17.63 18.33 -12.86
CA ARG A 100 18.92 18.52 -12.20
C ARG A 100 19.87 19.47 -12.96
N LEU A 101 19.77 19.48 -14.27
CA LEU A 101 20.59 20.39 -15.08
C LEU A 101 20.19 21.87 -14.85
N PHE A 102 18.88 22.16 -14.83
CA PHE A 102 18.36 23.52 -14.77
C PHE A 102 17.93 23.99 -13.39
N CYS A 103 17.55 23.07 -12.48
CA CYS A 103 16.96 23.35 -11.17
C CYS A 103 17.70 22.60 -10.05
N ARG A 104 19.03 22.79 -9.93
CA ARG A 104 19.89 22.07 -8.96
C ARG A 104 19.52 22.29 -7.50
N HIS A 105 18.88 23.42 -7.19
CA HIS A 105 18.48 23.81 -5.85
C HIS A 105 17.20 23.13 -5.35
N VAL A 106 16.50 22.40 -6.21
CA VAL A 106 15.24 21.74 -5.85
C VAL A 106 15.52 20.46 -5.06
N ASN A 107 14.92 20.34 -3.89
CA ASN A 107 14.94 19.10 -3.12
C ASN A 107 13.90 18.12 -3.66
N ILE A 108 14.37 17.01 -4.22
CA ILE A 108 13.53 15.96 -4.82
C ILE A 108 13.59 14.73 -3.91
N VAL A 109 12.52 14.49 -3.20
CA VAL A 109 12.29 13.24 -2.45
C VAL A 109 11.47 12.33 -3.36
N ILE A 110 11.97 11.14 -3.66
CA ILE A 110 11.24 10.16 -4.46
C ILE A 110 10.98 8.89 -3.67
N ASN A 111 9.72 8.48 -3.59
CA ASN A 111 9.32 7.17 -3.09
C ASN A 111 9.20 6.23 -4.29
N ILE A 112 10.06 5.21 -4.35
CA ILE A 112 10.14 4.32 -5.51
C ILE A 112 9.08 3.22 -5.52
N ASP A 113 8.19 3.20 -4.51
CA ASP A 113 7.17 2.15 -4.35
C ASP A 113 7.79 0.73 -4.19
N GLY A 114 6.98 -0.29 -4.40
CA GLY A 114 7.47 -1.64 -4.68
C GLY A 114 8.17 -1.69 -6.04
N LEU A 115 8.90 -2.76 -6.31
CA LEU A 115 9.58 -2.96 -7.59
C LEU A 115 8.55 -3.24 -8.70
N GLU A 116 7.87 -2.19 -9.20
CA GLU A 116 6.74 -2.28 -10.12
C GLU A 116 7.04 -3.15 -11.35
N TRP A 117 8.26 -3.07 -11.87
CA TRP A 117 8.69 -3.89 -13.00
C TRP A 117 8.78 -5.40 -12.71
N LYS A 118 8.71 -5.84 -11.44
CA LYS A 118 8.64 -7.25 -11.06
C LYS A 118 7.22 -7.82 -11.18
N ARG A 119 6.19 -6.99 -11.23
CA ARG A 119 4.80 -7.46 -11.34
C ARG A 119 4.59 -8.16 -12.68
N GLN A 120 3.83 -9.24 -12.67
CA GLN A 120 3.61 -10.11 -13.83
C GLN A 120 2.94 -9.40 -15.02
N LYS A 121 2.19 -8.34 -14.78
CA LYS A 121 1.54 -7.53 -15.82
C LYS A 121 2.52 -6.82 -16.77
N TRP A 122 3.77 -6.59 -16.35
CA TRP A 122 4.76 -5.88 -17.15
C TRP A 122 5.69 -6.83 -17.92
N ARG A 123 5.71 -6.70 -19.25
CA ARG A 123 6.54 -7.51 -20.14
C ARG A 123 7.28 -6.64 -21.17
N GLY A 124 8.33 -7.20 -21.76
CA GLY A 124 9.06 -6.58 -22.89
C GLY A 124 9.55 -5.17 -22.60
N PHE A 125 9.24 -4.23 -23.50
CA PHE A 125 9.71 -2.85 -23.48
C PHE A 125 9.25 -2.09 -22.22
N ALA A 126 8.01 -2.26 -21.81
CA ALA A 126 7.49 -1.57 -20.62
C ALA A 126 8.28 -1.93 -19.34
N LYS A 127 8.66 -3.20 -19.18
CA LYS A 127 9.52 -3.65 -18.08
C LYS A 127 10.91 -2.99 -18.11
N GLN A 128 11.53 -2.86 -19.29
CA GLN A 128 12.82 -2.21 -19.45
C GLN A 128 12.72 -0.70 -19.19
N PHE A 129 11.67 -0.07 -19.67
CA PHE A 129 11.41 1.34 -19.40
C PHE A 129 11.28 1.61 -17.90
N LEU A 130 10.49 0.81 -17.16
CA LEU A 130 10.33 0.97 -15.70
C LEU A 130 11.66 0.82 -14.95
N LYS A 131 12.51 -0.15 -15.33
CA LYS A 131 13.86 -0.29 -14.76
C LYS A 131 14.75 0.91 -15.05
N PHE A 132 14.69 1.43 -16.27
CA PHE A 132 15.45 2.62 -16.65
C PHE A 132 14.98 3.85 -15.87
N SER A 133 13.66 4.02 -15.75
CA SER A 133 13.07 5.11 -15.01
C SER A 133 13.42 5.04 -13.51
N GLU A 134 13.37 3.85 -12.89
CA GLU A 134 13.82 3.60 -11.50
C GLU A 134 15.28 4.00 -11.31
N ARG A 135 16.17 3.64 -12.26
CA ARG A 135 17.58 4.04 -12.22
C ARG A 135 17.75 5.55 -12.24
N LEU A 136 16.98 6.26 -13.08
CA LEU A 136 17.02 7.72 -13.13
C LEU A 136 16.45 8.34 -11.85
N ALA A 137 15.38 7.77 -11.33
CA ALA A 137 14.78 8.14 -10.04
C ALA A 137 15.82 8.13 -8.91
N VAL A 138 16.52 7.00 -8.76
CA VAL A 138 17.55 6.83 -7.73
C VAL A 138 18.73 7.78 -7.95
N LYS A 139 19.19 7.93 -9.21
CA LYS A 139 20.40 8.72 -9.51
C LYS A 139 20.19 10.24 -9.38
N PHE A 140 19.00 10.75 -9.70
CA PHE A 140 18.75 12.18 -9.83
C PHE A 140 17.83 12.77 -8.74
N SER A 141 17.35 11.96 -7.78
CA SER A 141 16.70 12.48 -6.56
C SER A 141 17.71 13.02 -5.54
N SER A 142 17.25 13.80 -4.59
CA SER A 142 18.03 14.21 -3.41
C SER A 142 17.99 13.12 -2.34
N VAL A 143 16.81 12.52 -2.18
CA VAL A 143 16.54 11.45 -1.21
C VAL A 143 15.69 10.39 -1.89
N VAL A 144 16.10 9.13 -1.76
CA VAL A 144 15.31 7.96 -2.16
C VAL A 144 14.61 7.41 -0.95
N VAL A 145 13.31 7.16 -1.07
CA VAL A 145 12.48 6.50 -0.06
C VAL A 145 12.00 5.16 -0.63
N ALA A 146 12.01 4.14 0.19
CA ALA A 146 11.36 2.87 -0.04
C ALA A 146 10.40 2.59 1.11
N ASP A 147 9.29 1.94 0.85
CA ASP A 147 8.30 1.58 1.85
C ASP A 147 8.67 0.32 2.66
N ASN A 148 9.75 -0.38 2.25
CA ASN A 148 10.16 -1.65 2.85
C ASN A 148 11.70 -1.82 2.84
N GLU A 149 12.24 -2.45 3.89
CA GLU A 149 13.69 -2.71 4.02
C GLU A 149 14.22 -3.60 2.89
N ALA A 150 13.43 -4.53 2.37
CA ALA A 150 13.86 -5.38 1.26
C ALA A 150 14.04 -4.57 -0.02
N ILE A 151 13.22 -3.53 -0.23
CA ILE A 151 13.37 -2.58 -1.35
C ILE A 151 14.58 -1.68 -1.12
N ALA A 152 14.78 -1.18 0.09
CA ALA A 152 15.96 -0.37 0.42
C ALA A 152 17.26 -1.16 0.18
N LYS A 153 17.30 -2.45 0.54
CA LYS A 153 18.42 -3.35 0.22
C LYS A 153 18.61 -3.52 -1.30
N HIS A 154 17.51 -3.62 -2.06
CA HIS A 154 17.59 -3.66 -3.53
C HIS A 154 18.23 -2.40 -4.10
N VAL A 155 17.83 -1.20 -3.63
CA VAL A 155 18.41 0.07 -4.04
C VAL A 155 19.92 0.12 -3.74
N GLN A 156 20.29 -0.26 -2.53
CA GLN A 156 21.70 -0.32 -2.13
C GLN A 156 22.51 -1.27 -3.00
N SER A 157 22.00 -2.49 -3.25
CA SER A 157 22.72 -3.53 -3.99
C SER A 157 22.83 -3.25 -5.49
N ASN A 158 21.79 -2.66 -6.11
CA ASN A 158 21.74 -2.49 -7.57
C ASN A 158 22.20 -1.11 -8.04
N TYR A 159 22.11 -0.09 -7.19
CA TYR A 159 22.43 1.30 -7.54
C TYR A 159 23.53 1.90 -6.67
N ASN A 160 24.00 1.18 -5.63
CA ASN A 160 24.95 1.68 -4.63
C ASN A 160 24.51 3.03 -4.03
N ALA A 161 23.21 3.19 -3.78
CA ALA A 161 22.60 4.41 -3.28
C ALA A 161 21.98 4.19 -1.89
N VAL A 162 22.05 5.23 -1.05
CA VAL A 162 21.40 5.22 0.25
C VAL A 162 19.90 5.44 0.07
N CYS A 163 19.10 4.58 0.68
CA CYS A 163 17.64 4.66 0.68
C CYS A 163 17.11 4.77 2.11
N LYS A 164 16.14 5.65 2.32
CA LYS A 164 15.41 5.74 3.60
C LYS A 164 14.21 4.83 3.55
N THR A 165 14.03 3.99 4.58
CA THR A 165 12.81 3.20 4.70
C THR A 165 11.75 3.98 5.45
N ILE A 166 10.63 4.28 4.78
CA ILE A 166 9.44 4.90 5.37
C ILE A 166 8.23 4.15 4.83
N ALA A 167 7.62 3.35 5.69
CA ALA A 167 6.46 2.54 5.36
C ALA A 167 5.13 3.34 5.39
N TYR A 168 4.02 2.64 5.38
CA TYR A 168 2.68 3.21 5.57
C TYR A 168 2.26 3.18 7.03
N GLY A 169 1.37 4.10 7.44
CA GLY A 169 0.64 4.01 8.69
C GLY A 169 -0.57 3.08 8.56
N GLY A 170 -0.97 2.46 9.66
CA GLY A 170 -2.13 1.55 9.70
C GLY A 170 -3.13 1.87 10.82
N ASP A 171 -2.79 2.79 11.72
CA ASP A 171 -3.57 3.14 12.90
C ASP A 171 -4.94 3.77 12.58
N HIS A 172 -5.10 4.37 11.40
CA HIS A 172 -6.40 4.89 10.92
C HIS A 172 -7.46 3.79 10.75
N ALA A 173 -7.06 2.53 10.64
CA ALA A 173 -7.97 1.40 10.54
C ALA A 173 -8.60 1.01 11.89
N CYS A 174 -7.99 1.45 13.01
CA CYS A 174 -8.48 1.22 14.37
C CYS A 174 -9.47 2.30 14.79
N VAL A 175 -10.66 2.31 14.18
CA VAL A 175 -11.70 3.29 14.51
C VAL A 175 -12.34 2.91 15.82
N ASP A 176 -12.42 3.86 16.76
CA ASP A 176 -13.23 3.70 17.99
C ASP A 176 -14.68 4.04 17.68
N HIS A 177 -15.51 3.02 17.64
CA HIS A 177 -16.94 3.18 17.36
C HIS A 177 -17.64 3.91 18.49
N LYS A 178 -18.08 5.14 18.21
CA LYS A 178 -19.00 5.88 19.11
C LYS A 178 -20.44 5.35 19.02
N GLU A 179 -20.80 4.68 17.94
CA GLU A 179 -22.10 4.08 17.72
C GLU A 179 -21.97 2.56 17.58
N LYS A 180 -22.95 1.83 18.17
CA LYS A 180 -23.05 0.38 18.01
C LYS A 180 -23.50 0.04 16.59
N LEU A 181 -22.56 -0.02 15.66
CA LEU A 181 -22.85 -0.58 14.35
C LEU A 181 -23.23 -2.07 14.52
N MET A 182 -24.47 -2.41 14.21
CA MET A 182 -24.92 -3.80 14.16
C MET A 182 -24.54 -4.36 12.77
N VAL A 183 -23.37 -4.97 12.67
CA VAL A 183 -22.96 -5.72 11.48
C VAL A 183 -23.20 -7.18 11.73
N ASP A 184 -23.99 -7.81 10.87
CA ASP A 184 -24.13 -9.26 10.88
C ASP A 184 -22.86 -9.88 10.28
N ILE A 185 -22.00 -10.43 11.15
CA ILE A 185 -20.74 -11.03 10.74
C ILE A 185 -20.95 -12.55 10.65
N PRO A 186 -20.85 -13.13 9.43
CA PRO A 186 -20.91 -14.57 9.27
C PRO A 186 -19.87 -15.28 10.15
N PHE A 187 -20.21 -16.44 10.68
CA PHE A 187 -19.32 -17.27 11.53
C PHE A 187 -18.77 -16.58 12.79
N LYS A 188 -19.43 -15.54 13.27
CA LYS A 188 -18.94 -14.80 14.44
C LYS A 188 -18.82 -15.68 15.69
N VAL A 189 -19.75 -16.59 15.92
CA VAL A 189 -19.80 -17.48 17.07
C VAL A 189 -18.77 -18.59 16.96
N GLU A 190 -18.68 -19.23 15.81
CA GLU A 190 -17.75 -20.34 15.54
C GLU A 190 -16.30 -19.87 15.37
N GLY A 191 -16.13 -18.59 15.06
CA GLY A 191 -14.85 -17.99 14.75
C GLY A 191 -14.45 -18.20 13.28
N TYR A 192 -13.64 -17.28 12.76
CA TYR A 192 -13.19 -17.29 11.35
C TYR A 192 -11.80 -16.73 11.18
N ALA A 193 -11.12 -17.17 10.11
CA ALA A 193 -9.97 -16.50 9.54
C ALA A 193 -10.43 -15.36 8.64
N PHE A 194 -9.71 -14.24 8.63
CA PHE A 194 -10.01 -13.09 7.80
C PHE A 194 -8.91 -12.87 6.76
N ALA A 195 -9.28 -12.58 5.52
CA ALA A 195 -8.39 -12.18 4.45
C ALA A 195 -8.96 -10.99 3.70
N LEU A 196 -8.10 -10.07 3.26
CA LEU A 196 -8.48 -8.87 2.50
C LEU A 196 -7.38 -8.52 1.51
N CYS A 197 -7.69 -8.53 0.21
CA CYS A 197 -6.76 -8.03 -0.81
C CYS A 197 -7.47 -7.80 -2.16
N ARG A 198 -6.73 -7.23 -3.11
CA ARG A 198 -7.10 -7.30 -4.52
C ARG A 198 -7.00 -8.74 -5.00
N ILE A 199 -8.00 -9.18 -5.78
CA ILE A 199 -8.03 -10.56 -6.29
C ILE A 199 -7.11 -10.65 -7.52
N GLU A 200 -5.82 -10.83 -7.24
CA GLU A 200 -4.74 -10.94 -8.22
C GLU A 200 -3.88 -12.17 -7.92
N PRO A 201 -3.29 -12.84 -8.93
CA PRO A 201 -2.48 -14.05 -8.72
C PRO A 201 -1.31 -13.84 -7.76
N GLU A 202 -0.67 -12.67 -7.78
CA GLU A 202 0.45 -12.29 -6.91
C GLU A 202 0.08 -12.18 -5.42
N ASN A 203 -1.22 -12.16 -5.11
CA ASN A 203 -1.74 -12.18 -3.75
C ASN A 203 -2.07 -13.60 -3.27
N ASN A 204 -1.71 -14.62 -4.03
CA ASN A 204 -1.85 -16.04 -3.67
C ASN A 204 -3.25 -16.44 -3.19
N VAL A 205 -4.29 -15.78 -3.75
CA VAL A 205 -5.69 -16.00 -3.37
C VAL A 205 -6.08 -17.45 -3.54
N HIS A 206 -5.66 -18.08 -4.66
CA HIS A 206 -5.91 -19.49 -4.95
C HIS A 206 -5.34 -20.43 -3.87
N LEU A 207 -4.13 -20.15 -3.33
CA LEU A 207 -3.51 -20.96 -2.26
C LEU A 207 -4.32 -20.86 -0.95
N ILE A 208 -4.83 -19.66 -0.65
CA ILE A 208 -5.66 -19.44 0.54
C ILE A 208 -6.97 -20.21 0.41
N LEU A 209 -7.70 -20.04 -0.70
CA LEU A 209 -8.97 -20.70 -0.93
C LEU A 209 -8.83 -22.24 -0.94
N GLU A 210 -7.79 -22.76 -1.61
CA GLU A 210 -7.49 -24.18 -1.62
C GLU A 210 -7.22 -24.74 -0.20
N ALA A 211 -6.47 -24.01 0.63
CA ALA A 211 -6.19 -24.43 2.00
C ALA A 211 -7.47 -24.51 2.85
N PHE A 212 -8.39 -23.55 2.68
CA PHE A 212 -9.63 -23.51 3.45
C PHE A 212 -10.73 -24.42 2.89
N ALA A 213 -10.65 -24.86 1.63
CA ALA A 213 -11.62 -25.79 1.04
C ALA A 213 -11.69 -27.14 1.78
N SER A 214 -10.58 -27.54 2.42
CA SER A 214 -10.50 -28.79 3.20
C SER A 214 -10.34 -28.55 4.70
N ALA A 215 -10.43 -27.30 5.17
CA ALA A 215 -10.28 -26.95 6.56
C ALA A 215 -11.61 -26.99 7.33
N SER A 216 -11.53 -27.23 8.64
CA SER A 216 -12.65 -27.07 9.55
C SER A 216 -12.87 -25.62 10.01
N MET A 217 -11.89 -24.74 9.79
CA MET A 217 -11.97 -23.31 10.12
C MET A 217 -12.73 -22.55 9.04
N ASN A 218 -13.57 -21.62 9.46
CA ASN A 218 -14.28 -20.72 8.56
C ASN A 218 -13.35 -19.64 8.01
N LEU A 219 -13.62 -19.18 6.79
CA LEU A 219 -12.92 -18.08 6.12
C LEU A 219 -13.91 -16.99 5.70
N ILE A 220 -13.60 -15.74 6.02
CA ILE A 220 -14.21 -14.57 5.39
C ILE A 220 -13.14 -13.88 4.56
N PHE A 221 -13.35 -13.77 3.25
CA PHE A 221 -12.41 -13.17 2.33
C PHE A 221 -13.07 -12.01 1.58
N VAL A 222 -12.55 -10.79 1.80
CA VAL A 222 -13.05 -9.56 1.17
C VAL A 222 -12.18 -9.19 -0.02
N GLY A 223 -12.80 -8.97 -1.19
CA GLY A 223 -12.08 -8.57 -2.39
C GLY A 223 -13.00 -8.27 -3.58
N ASN A 224 -12.48 -7.64 -4.62
CA ASN A 224 -13.22 -7.42 -5.87
C ASN A 224 -13.06 -8.63 -6.78
N TRP A 225 -13.96 -9.59 -6.63
CA TRP A 225 -13.95 -10.86 -7.35
C TRP A 225 -14.23 -10.71 -8.84
N GLN A 226 -15.02 -9.71 -9.22
CA GLN A 226 -15.42 -9.45 -10.60
C GLN A 226 -14.42 -8.61 -11.39
N ALA A 227 -13.30 -8.20 -10.80
CA ALA A 227 -12.33 -7.30 -11.43
C ALA A 227 -11.47 -7.98 -12.52
N SER A 228 -11.45 -9.32 -12.58
CA SER A 228 -10.62 -10.08 -13.51
C SER A 228 -11.17 -11.48 -13.73
N ASP A 229 -10.82 -12.11 -14.86
CA ASP A 229 -11.17 -13.51 -15.14
C ASP A 229 -10.68 -14.44 -14.03
N TYR A 230 -9.48 -14.20 -13.49
CA TYR A 230 -8.94 -14.94 -12.35
C TYR A 230 -9.85 -14.88 -11.13
N GLY A 231 -10.41 -13.71 -10.83
CA GLY A 231 -11.35 -13.53 -9.72
C GLY A 231 -12.68 -14.27 -9.98
N CYS A 232 -13.22 -14.15 -11.20
CA CYS A 232 -14.45 -14.84 -11.61
C CYS A 232 -14.30 -16.37 -11.50
N GLU A 233 -13.19 -16.93 -11.99
CA GLU A 233 -12.91 -18.37 -11.87
C GLU A 233 -12.85 -18.84 -10.41
N LEU A 234 -12.25 -18.04 -9.53
CA LEU A 234 -12.14 -18.40 -8.12
C LEU A 234 -13.49 -18.34 -7.39
N ILE A 235 -14.30 -17.30 -7.64
CA ILE A 235 -15.62 -17.20 -7.00
C ILE A 235 -16.55 -18.33 -7.48
N ASP A 236 -16.53 -18.67 -8.77
CA ASP A 236 -17.32 -19.76 -9.32
C ASP A 236 -16.95 -21.11 -8.70
N ARG A 237 -15.65 -21.32 -8.44
CA ARG A 237 -15.15 -22.57 -7.87
C ARG A 237 -15.39 -22.71 -6.36
N TYR A 238 -15.33 -21.61 -5.59
CA TYR A 238 -15.26 -21.68 -4.13
C TYR A 238 -16.46 -21.09 -3.40
N SER A 239 -17.36 -20.33 -4.06
CA SER A 239 -18.49 -19.66 -3.39
C SER A 239 -19.52 -20.61 -2.76
N SER A 240 -19.63 -21.84 -3.26
CA SER A 240 -20.56 -22.87 -2.74
C SER A 240 -20.02 -23.60 -1.50
N ILE A 241 -18.77 -23.39 -1.10
CA ILE A 241 -18.17 -24.08 0.04
C ILE A 241 -18.68 -23.47 1.35
N ALA A 242 -19.32 -24.29 2.17
CA ALA A 242 -20.11 -23.85 3.33
C ALA A 242 -19.32 -23.03 4.37
N ASN A 243 -18.04 -23.38 4.61
CA ASN A 243 -17.17 -22.68 5.56
C ASN A 243 -16.45 -21.46 4.97
N MET A 244 -16.83 -20.98 3.76
CA MET A 244 -16.28 -19.80 3.15
C MET A 244 -17.35 -18.74 2.87
N LYS A 245 -17.00 -17.48 3.12
CA LYS A 245 -17.76 -16.31 2.66
C LYS A 245 -16.83 -15.40 1.88
N LEU A 246 -17.06 -15.34 0.56
CA LEU A 246 -16.35 -14.46 -0.37
C LEU A 246 -17.20 -13.21 -0.52
N LEU A 247 -16.73 -12.09 0.05
CA LEU A 247 -17.47 -10.83 0.12
C LEU A 247 -16.91 -9.82 -0.88
N ASP A 248 -17.80 -8.97 -1.38
CA ASP A 248 -17.44 -7.81 -2.19
C ASP A 248 -16.60 -6.79 -1.39
N PRO A 249 -15.94 -5.83 -2.06
CA PRO A 249 -15.13 -4.82 -1.39
C PRO A 249 -15.92 -4.03 -0.33
N ILE A 250 -15.35 -3.89 0.84
CA ILE A 250 -15.89 -3.11 1.95
C ILE A 250 -15.03 -1.86 2.10
N TYR A 251 -15.60 -0.69 1.77
CA TYR A 251 -14.91 0.61 1.86
C TYR A 251 -15.22 1.37 3.16
N ASN A 252 -16.26 0.98 3.88
CA ASN A 252 -16.57 1.55 5.18
C ASN A 252 -15.57 1.01 6.22
N LEU A 253 -14.73 1.90 6.75
CA LEU A 253 -13.67 1.54 7.71
C LEU A 253 -14.23 0.98 9.00
N ASP A 254 -15.39 1.45 9.46
CA ASP A 254 -16.03 0.95 10.67
C ASP A 254 -16.48 -0.49 10.51
N VAL A 255 -17.13 -0.80 9.39
CA VAL A 255 -17.54 -2.17 9.05
C VAL A 255 -16.32 -3.08 8.95
N LEU A 256 -15.28 -2.62 8.26
CA LEU A 256 -14.06 -3.39 8.07
C LEU A 256 -13.32 -3.64 9.39
N ALA A 257 -13.30 -2.64 10.29
CA ALA A 257 -12.74 -2.79 11.63
C ALA A 257 -13.47 -3.85 12.45
N MET A 258 -14.80 -3.99 12.28
CA MET A 258 -15.58 -5.05 12.93
C MET A 258 -15.12 -6.44 12.47
N TYR A 259 -14.90 -6.65 11.15
CA TYR A 259 -14.37 -7.92 10.66
C TYR A 259 -12.96 -8.21 11.18
N ARG A 260 -12.08 -7.20 11.21
CA ARG A 260 -10.70 -7.33 11.73
C ARG A 260 -10.66 -7.65 13.22
N ARG A 261 -11.50 -7.00 14.04
CA ARG A 261 -11.55 -7.21 15.51
C ARG A 261 -12.07 -8.59 15.90
N ASN A 262 -13.02 -9.12 15.14
CA ASN A 262 -13.70 -10.37 15.50
C ASN A 262 -13.06 -11.62 14.88
N CYS A 263 -12.09 -11.49 13.97
CA CYS A 263 -11.41 -12.66 13.43
C CYS A 263 -10.50 -13.32 14.48
N ARG A 264 -10.26 -14.61 14.31
CA ARG A 264 -9.30 -15.37 15.12
C ARG A 264 -7.87 -15.22 14.60
N VAL A 265 -7.70 -15.13 13.28
CA VAL A 265 -6.41 -15.02 12.61
C VAL A 265 -6.58 -14.27 11.29
N TYR A 266 -5.59 -13.51 10.89
CA TYR A 266 -5.54 -12.87 9.59
C TYR A 266 -4.62 -13.63 8.63
N ILE A 267 -5.07 -13.83 7.39
CA ILE A 267 -4.30 -14.48 6.35
C ILE A 267 -3.87 -13.44 5.33
N HIS A 268 -2.56 -13.31 5.13
CA HIS A 268 -1.98 -12.34 4.23
C HIS A 268 -1.22 -12.99 3.08
N GLY A 269 -1.78 -12.95 1.89
CA GLY A 269 -1.26 -13.68 0.73
C GLY A 269 -0.28 -12.92 -0.16
N HIS A 270 -0.04 -11.61 0.02
CA HIS A 270 0.80 -10.81 -0.86
C HIS A 270 2.23 -11.37 -0.96
N SER A 271 2.73 -11.48 -2.21
CA SER A 271 4.11 -11.92 -2.49
C SER A 271 4.95 -10.87 -3.23
N ALA A 272 4.32 -9.79 -3.70
CA ALA A 272 4.97 -8.74 -4.49
C ALA A 272 4.61 -7.35 -3.94
N GLY A 273 5.47 -6.38 -4.17
CA GLY A 273 5.32 -5.03 -3.65
C GLY A 273 6.26 -4.79 -2.47
N GLY A 274 6.00 -3.77 -1.68
CA GLY A 274 6.75 -3.44 -0.47
C GLY A 274 5.98 -3.77 0.80
N THR A 275 5.90 -2.81 1.70
CA THR A 275 5.03 -2.88 2.86
C THR A 275 3.57 -2.73 2.41
N ASN A 276 2.78 -3.76 2.67
CA ASN A 276 1.39 -3.74 2.27
C ASN A 276 0.51 -3.01 3.31
N PRO A 277 -0.30 -2.00 2.91
CA PRO A 277 -1.16 -1.27 3.84
C PRO A 277 -2.09 -2.18 4.66
N SER A 278 -2.73 -3.18 4.04
CA SER A 278 -3.66 -4.05 4.76
C SER A 278 -2.96 -4.93 5.82
N LEU A 279 -1.66 -5.22 5.64
CA LEU A 279 -0.87 -5.95 6.62
C LEU A 279 -0.59 -5.06 7.85
N VAL A 280 -0.09 -3.85 7.63
CA VAL A 280 0.23 -2.93 8.74
C VAL A 280 -1.04 -2.49 9.48
N GLU A 281 -2.14 -2.27 8.75
CA GLU A 281 -3.46 -2.04 9.36
C GLU A 281 -3.85 -3.19 10.29
N MET A 282 -3.71 -4.44 9.82
CA MET A 282 -4.09 -5.61 10.60
C MET A 282 -3.23 -5.83 11.83
N MET A 283 -1.93 -5.49 11.77
CA MET A 283 -1.03 -5.57 12.92
C MET A 283 -1.51 -4.70 14.11
N HIS A 284 -2.18 -3.57 13.85
CA HIS A 284 -2.76 -2.73 14.90
C HIS A 284 -3.92 -3.37 15.67
N PHE A 285 -4.54 -4.42 15.11
CA PHE A 285 -5.62 -5.15 15.79
C PHE A 285 -5.12 -6.23 16.75
N GLU A 286 -3.80 -6.42 16.86
CA GLU A 286 -3.18 -7.41 17.75
C GLU A 286 -3.70 -8.84 17.55
N LYS A 287 -4.06 -9.17 16.30
CA LYS A 287 -4.47 -10.52 15.93
C LYS A 287 -3.29 -11.31 15.40
N PRO A 288 -3.27 -12.62 15.60
CA PRO A 288 -2.32 -13.49 14.92
C PRO A 288 -2.37 -13.31 13.41
N ILE A 289 -1.21 -13.35 12.76
CA ILE A 289 -1.09 -13.20 11.31
C ILE A 289 -0.31 -14.38 10.75
N ILE A 290 -0.88 -15.02 9.72
CA ILE A 290 -0.20 -16.00 8.89
C ILE A 290 0.02 -15.36 7.52
N ALA A 291 1.26 -14.98 7.20
CA ALA A 291 1.59 -14.28 5.97
C ALA A 291 2.26 -15.22 4.95
N PHE A 292 2.12 -14.90 3.65
CA PHE A 292 2.90 -15.58 2.63
C PHE A 292 4.39 -15.34 2.86
N ASP A 293 5.20 -16.40 2.77
CA ASP A 293 6.64 -16.36 3.04
C ASP A 293 7.39 -15.64 1.92
N CYS A 294 7.59 -14.35 2.12
CA CYS A 294 8.39 -13.52 1.24
C CYS A 294 9.17 -12.47 2.03
N VAL A 295 10.23 -11.95 1.43
CA VAL A 295 11.13 -10.99 2.07
C VAL A 295 10.42 -9.70 2.54
N TYR A 296 9.34 -9.30 1.88
CA TYR A 296 8.59 -8.08 2.21
C TYR A 296 7.78 -8.28 3.48
N ASN A 297 7.03 -9.38 3.59
CA ASN A 297 6.21 -9.69 4.76
C ASN A 297 7.11 -9.96 5.98
N ARG A 298 8.22 -10.68 5.80
CA ARG A 298 9.21 -10.90 6.87
C ARG A 298 9.78 -9.58 7.39
N ALA A 299 10.18 -8.67 6.51
CA ALA A 299 10.67 -7.35 6.90
C ALA A 299 9.59 -6.50 7.61
N THR A 300 8.34 -6.52 7.12
CA THR A 300 7.23 -5.78 7.73
C THR A 300 6.91 -6.28 9.13
N MET A 301 6.86 -7.59 9.32
CA MET A 301 6.52 -8.25 10.58
C MET A 301 7.75 -8.52 11.47
N GLU A 302 8.96 -8.08 11.08
CA GLU A 302 10.23 -8.31 11.79
C GLU A 302 10.45 -9.80 12.13
N ASP A 303 10.14 -10.67 11.15
CA ASP A 303 10.17 -12.13 11.27
C ASP A 303 9.24 -12.72 12.36
N LYS A 304 8.33 -11.92 12.89
CA LYS A 304 7.30 -12.38 13.84
C LYS A 304 6.06 -12.91 13.10
N GLY A 305 5.20 -13.63 13.84
CA GLY A 305 4.04 -14.30 13.26
C GLY A 305 4.41 -15.56 12.47
N GLN A 306 3.45 -16.11 11.75
CA GLN A 306 3.64 -17.35 11.01
C GLN A 306 3.70 -17.12 9.50
N TYR A 307 4.33 -18.05 8.78
CA TYR A 307 4.51 -17.93 7.34
C TYR A 307 4.12 -19.21 6.60
N PHE A 308 3.52 -19.05 5.42
CA PHE A 308 3.18 -20.16 4.53
C PHE A 308 3.73 -19.93 3.12
N SER A 309 4.05 -21.02 2.42
CA SER A 309 4.53 -21.00 1.03
C SER A 309 3.68 -21.84 0.08
N SER A 310 2.67 -22.54 0.61
CA SER A 310 1.75 -23.40 -0.16
C SER A 310 0.43 -23.57 0.57
N SER A 311 -0.61 -24.00 -0.14
CA SER A 311 -1.90 -24.36 0.47
C SER A 311 -1.76 -25.43 1.56
N SER A 312 -0.90 -26.41 1.34
CA SER A 312 -0.62 -27.47 2.33
C SER A 312 0.02 -26.92 3.60
N SER A 313 1.02 -26.01 3.50
CA SER A 313 1.64 -25.40 4.69
C SER A 313 0.64 -24.49 5.43
N LEU A 314 -0.20 -23.73 4.71
CA LEU A 314 -1.26 -22.93 5.32
C LEU A 314 -2.27 -23.81 6.05
N SER A 315 -2.72 -24.91 5.41
CA SER A 315 -3.63 -25.90 6.04
C SER A 315 -3.09 -26.52 7.33
N LYS A 316 -1.77 -26.64 7.45
CA LYS A 316 -1.12 -27.08 8.70
C LYS A 316 -1.14 -25.96 9.74
N SER A 317 -0.73 -24.75 9.38
CA SER A 317 -0.65 -23.61 10.30
C SER A 317 -1.99 -23.29 10.94
N ILE A 318 -3.10 -23.27 10.18
CA ILE A 318 -4.44 -22.97 10.74
C ILE A 318 -4.98 -24.03 11.70
N LYS A 319 -4.34 -25.20 11.82
CA LYS A 319 -4.71 -26.28 12.74
C LYS A 319 -3.93 -26.24 14.05
N THR A 320 -2.84 -25.50 14.13
CA THR A 320 -1.95 -25.43 15.28
C THR A 320 -2.40 -24.36 16.27
N PRO A 321 -2.58 -24.67 17.57
CA PRO A 321 -3.00 -23.71 18.59
C PRO A 321 -2.06 -22.51 18.73
N GLU A 322 -0.74 -22.72 18.57
CA GLU A 322 0.30 -21.70 18.69
C GLU A 322 0.13 -20.54 17.68
N CYS A 323 -0.58 -20.76 16.58
CA CYS A 323 -0.82 -19.69 15.62
C CYS A 323 -1.69 -18.54 16.18
N PHE A 324 -2.26 -18.70 17.37
CA PHE A 324 -3.19 -17.73 17.94
C PHE A 324 -2.57 -16.86 19.07
N GLU A 325 -1.29 -17.00 19.39
CA GLU A 325 -0.65 -16.31 20.52
C GLU A 325 0.17 -15.06 20.18
N GLU A 326 0.61 -14.90 18.93
CA GLU A 326 1.64 -13.91 18.55
C GLU A 326 1.11 -12.50 18.17
N GLY A 327 -0.18 -12.23 18.31
CA GLY A 327 -0.77 -10.96 17.84
C GLY A 327 -0.26 -9.72 18.56
N LYS A 328 0.06 -9.81 19.86
CA LYS A 328 0.49 -8.66 20.66
C LYS A 328 1.83 -8.11 20.23
N GLU A 329 2.81 -8.96 19.91
CA GLU A 329 4.13 -8.52 19.42
C GLU A 329 4.00 -7.76 18.10
N LEU A 330 3.11 -8.21 17.19
CA LEU A 330 2.81 -7.52 15.94
C LEU A 330 2.20 -6.15 16.18
N GLY A 331 1.32 -6.02 17.19
CA GLY A 331 0.77 -4.73 17.63
C GLY A 331 1.85 -3.77 18.15
N ASP A 332 2.82 -4.27 18.93
CA ASP A 332 3.94 -3.46 19.40
C ASP A 332 4.82 -2.95 18.26
N ILE A 333 5.09 -3.79 17.26
CA ILE A 333 5.80 -3.38 16.03
C ILE A 333 5.00 -2.30 15.30
N ALA A 334 3.67 -2.49 15.15
CA ALA A 334 2.80 -1.55 14.45
C ALA A 334 2.78 -0.17 15.14
N ARG A 335 2.61 -0.14 16.46
CA ARG A 335 2.64 1.12 17.23
C ARG A 335 3.97 1.85 17.12
N ARG A 336 5.08 1.14 17.08
CA ARG A 336 6.42 1.72 17.00
C ARG A 336 6.77 2.21 15.59
N ARG A 337 6.30 1.54 14.53
CA ARG A 337 6.76 1.78 13.15
C ARG A 337 5.69 2.31 12.20
N TYR A 338 4.44 1.94 12.40
CA TYR A 338 3.39 2.03 11.40
C TYR A 338 2.20 2.89 11.85
N THR A 339 2.44 3.92 12.66
CA THR A 339 1.46 4.97 12.93
C THR A 339 1.65 6.15 11.97
N TRP A 340 0.57 6.83 11.61
CA TRP A 340 0.66 8.01 10.75
C TRP A 340 1.47 9.14 11.38
N SER A 341 1.48 9.25 12.71
CA SER A 341 2.34 10.21 13.40
C SER A 341 3.83 9.94 13.17
N VAL A 342 4.25 8.68 13.25
CA VAL A 342 5.63 8.25 12.96
C VAL A 342 5.98 8.49 11.49
N VAL A 343 5.09 8.11 10.57
CA VAL A 343 5.29 8.26 9.13
C VAL A 343 5.41 9.74 8.75
N ARG A 344 4.51 10.61 9.24
CA ARG A 344 4.57 12.07 9.03
C ARG A 344 5.90 12.65 9.52
N ALA A 345 6.30 12.32 10.74
CA ALA A 345 7.55 12.81 11.30
C ALA A 345 8.78 12.37 10.50
N GLN A 346 8.76 11.16 9.93
CA GLN A 346 9.83 10.67 9.05
C GLN A 346 9.87 11.43 7.73
N TYR A 347 8.72 11.67 7.08
CA TYR A 347 8.65 12.46 5.83
C TYR A 347 9.08 13.92 6.06
N HIS A 348 8.67 14.56 7.15
CA HIS A 348 9.08 15.94 7.48
C HIS A 348 10.59 16.08 7.54
N LYS A 349 11.27 15.15 8.22
CA LYS A 349 12.75 15.16 8.33
C LYS A 349 13.46 15.10 6.97
N LEU A 350 12.78 14.64 5.89
CA LEU A 350 13.38 14.62 4.56
C LEU A 350 13.42 16.00 3.89
N PHE A 351 12.65 16.95 4.41
CA PHE A 351 12.55 18.30 3.89
C PHE A 351 13.19 19.36 4.79
N ASP A 352 13.60 18.98 6.02
CA ASP A 352 14.28 19.85 6.99
C ASP A 352 15.79 20.01 6.69
N PHE A 353 16.14 20.30 5.43
CA PHE A 353 17.50 20.69 5.11
C PHE A 353 17.67 22.19 5.42
N LYS A 354 18.49 22.47 6.42
CA LYS A 354 19.04 23.80 6.70
C LYS A 354 20.01 24.25 5.59
#